data_b92d1566503be0a87e74d8bf387476c8
#
_entry.id   b92d1566503be0a87e74d8bf387476c8
#
_cell.length_a   1.000
_cell.length_b   1.000
_cell.length_c   1.000
_cell.angle_alpha   90.00
_cell.angle_beta   90.00
_cell.angle_gamma   90.00
#
_symmetry.space_group_name_H-M   'P 1'
#
loop_
_entity.id
_entity.type
_entity.pdbx_description
1 polymer ?
#
loop_
_entity_poly.entity_id
_entity_poly.type
_entity_poly.pdbx_seq_one_letter_code
_entity_poly.pdbx_strand_id
1 'polypeptide(L)'
;MSSINPRTYESVPAQTVAFLGLGVMGGPMAGHLAKAGHGVTVYNRTEAKARAWVDEFGAPGRHAATPREAVAGASIVFCCVGNDDDLRSVVLGDDGAFAGMAKGAVFVDHTTASADVARELSKAALERGLQFIDAPVSGGQAGAQNGALTVMCGGDAAAFDRIKPVAAAFARAVTLLGESGAGQLAKMVNQIAIAGLVQGLSEAIAFGQRAGLDMRAVLEVIGKGAAQSWQMDNRGKTMIEGKFDFGFAVDWMRKDLGLVLDEAKRNGARVPVTALVDQFYADVQQSGGQRWDTSSLITRLK
;
A
#
# COMPACT_ATOMS: atom_id res chain seq x y z
N MET A 1 -14.84 11.38 13.32
CA MET A 1 -15.32 10.96 11.96
C MET A 1 -14.68 9.62 11.65
N SER A 2 -15.42 8.69 11.05
CA SER A 2 -14.88 7.37 10.68
C SER A 2 -13.69 7.52 9.73
N SER A 3 -12.66 6.68 9.92
CA SER A 3 -11.49 6.62 9.04
C SER A 3 -11.80 6.03 7.66
N ILE A 4 -13.03 5.57 7.43
CA ILE A 4 -13.52 5.02 6.16
C ILE A 4 -14.78 5.73 5.69
N ASN A 5 -14.95 5.77 4.37
CA ASN A 5 -16.18 6.27 3.75
C ASN A 5 -17.23 5.14 3.62
N PRO A 6 -18.53 5.46 3.74
CA PRO A 6 -19.60 4.48 3.56
C PRO A 6 -19.56 3.86 2.16
N ARG A 7 -19.74 2.54 2.09
CA ARG A 7 -19.90 1.80 0.84
C ARG A 7 -20.80 0.58 1.04
N THR A 8 -21.32 0.05 -0.05
CA THR A 8 -22.01 -1.24 -0.08
C THR A 8 -20.99 -2.35 -0.21
N TYR A 9 -21.15 -3.42 0.58
CA TYR A 9 -20.31 -4.61 0.51
C TYR A 9 -21.06 -5.75 -0.16
N GLU A 10 -20.35 -6.54 -0.97
CA GLU A 10 -20.89 -7.82 -1.45
C GLU A 10 -21.08 -8.77 -0.28
N SER A 11 -22.17 -9.53 -0.30
CA SER A 11 -22.44 -10.54 0.73
C SER A 11 -21.50 -11.73 0.55
N VAL A 12 -20.58 -11.92 1.48
CA VAL A 12 -19.69 -13.07 1.56
C VAL A 12 -19.81 -13.71 2.95
N PRO A 13 -19.57 -15.04 3.09
CA PRO A 13 -19.58 -15.68 4.40
C PRO A 13 -18.61 -14.97 5.37
N ALA A 14 -19.09 -14.68 6.57
CA ALA A 14 -18.28 -14.05 7.61
C ALA A 14 -17.05 -14.93 7.92
N GLN A 15 -15.88 -14.29 8.01
CA GLN A 15 -14.60 -14.94 8.33
C GLN A 15 -14.06 -14.39 9.63
N THR A 16 -13.31 -15.20 10.37
CA THR A 16 -12.42 -14.69 11.44
C THR A 16 -11.09 -14.33 10.80
N VAL A 17 -10.75 -13.05 10.86
CA VAL A 17 -9.54 -12.50 10.25
C VAL A 17 -8.71 -11.73 11.26
N ALA A 18 -7.41 -11.61 11.01
CA ALA A 18 -6.55 -10.70 11.75
C ALA A 18 -6.01 -9.60 10.81
N PHE A 19 -5.73 -8.42 11.35
CA PHE A 19 -5.06 -7.34 10.63
C PHE A 19 -3.88 -6.79 11.44
N LEU A 20 -2.68 -6.88 10.88
CA LEU A 20 -1.42 -6.48 11.52
C LEU A 20 -0.91 -5.18 10.86
N GLY A 21 -0.83 -4.11 11.68
CA GLY A 21 -0.40 -2.79 11.22
C GLY A 21 -1.58 -1.86 10.85
N LEU A 22 -1.79 -0.85 11.69
CA LEU A 22 -2.89 0.13 11.59
C LEU A 22 -2.36 1.52 11.21
N GLY A 23 -1.54 1.56 10.16
CA GLY A 23 -1.12 2.80 9.54
C GLY A 23 -2.25 3.44 8.72
N VAL A 24 -1.89 4.47 7.93
CA VAL A 24 -2.83 5.21 7.05
C VAL A 24 -3.53 4.31 6.03
N MET A 25 -2.94 3.17 5.72
CA MET A 25 -3.50 2.17 4.81
C MET A 25 -4.23 1.06 5.58
N GLY A 26 -3.55 0.41 6.54
CA GLY A 26 -4.07 -0.76 7.22
C GLY A 26 -5.28 -0.47 8.12
N GLY A 27 -5.33 0.68 8.78
CA GLY A 27 -6.48 1.05 9.61
C GLY A 27 -7.80 1.07 8.83
N PRO A 28 -7.91 1.82 7.72
CA PRO A 28 -9.08 1.78 6.86
C PRO A 28 -9.38 0.41 6.25
N MET A 29 -8.36 -0.36 5.81
CA MET A 29 -8.55 -1.69 5.26
C MET A 29 -9.19 -2.64 6.29
N ALA A 30 -8.67 -2.67 7.52
CA ALA A 30 -9.24 -3.42 8.62
C ALA A 30 -10.67 -2.95 8.95
N GLY A 31 -10.93 -1.64 8.89
CA GLY A 31 -12.25 -1.05 9.10
C GLY A 31 -13.28 -1.53 8.09
N HIS A 32 -12.91 -1.59 6.81
CA HIS A 32 -13.78 -2.15 5.76
C HIS A 32 -14.10 -3.63 6.00
N LEU A 33 -13.13 -4.45 6.45
CA LEU A 33 -13.36 -5.85 6.80
C LEU A 33 -14.40 -5.97 7.93
N ALA A 34 -14.27 -5.17 8.99
CA ALA A 34 -15.24 -5.16 10.09
C ALA A 34 -16.64 -4.73 9.63
N LYS A 35 -16.74 -3.68 8.79
CA LYS A 35 -18.03 -3.22 8.24
C LYS A 35 -18.64 -4.19 7.23
N ALA A 36 -17.83 -5.02 6.57
CA ALA A 36 -18.29 -6.11 5.71
C ALA A 36 -18.80 -7.32 6.50
N GLY A 37 -18.71 -7.30 7.85
CA GLY A 37 -19.26 -8.34 8.71
C GLY A 37 -18.26 -9.43 9.13
N HIS A 38 -16.97 -9.25 8.86
CA HIS A 38 -15.93 -10.18 9.34
C HIS A 38 -15.58 -9.91 10.81
N GLY A 39 -15.24 -10.96 11.56
CA GLY A 39 -14.67 -10.84 12.90
C GLY A 39 -13.19 -10.47 12.80
N VAL A 40 -12.81 -9.24 13.20
CA VAL A 40 -11.47 -8.71 13.00
C VAL A 40 -10.72 -8.58 14.32
N THR A 41 -9.56 -9.24 14.45
CA THR A 41 -8.61 -8.97 15.53
C THR A 41 -7.46 -8.16 14.97
N VAL A 42 -7.17 -7.01 15.59
CA VAL A 42 -6.11 -6.12 15.12
C VAL A 42 -4.90 -6.12 16.04
N TYR A 43 -3.73 -5.90 15.45
CA TYR A 43 -2.50 -5.62 16.17
C TYR A 43 -1.81 -4.39 15.57
N ASN A 44 -1.23 -3.59 16.44
CA ASN A 44 -0.32 -2.52 16.02
C ASN A 44 0.79 -2.33 17.08
N ARG A 45 2.04 -2.12 16.65
CA ARG A 45 3.18 -1.88 17.54
C ARG A 45 2.91 -0.76 18.58
N THR A 46 2.18 0.28 18.18
CA THR A 46 1.65 1.28 19.11
C THR A 46 0.25 0.85 19.52
N GLU A 47 0.10 0.23 20.70
CA GLU A 47 -1.15 -0.34 21.19
C GLU A 47 -2.32 0.66 21.21
N ALA A 48 -2.03 1.93 21.55
CA ALA A 48 -3.05 2.98 21.56
C ALA A 48 -3.79 3.12 20.21
N LYS A 49 -3.13 2.85 19.06
CA LYS A 49 -3.79 2.83 17.76
C LYS A 49 -4.73 1.65 17.61
N ALA A 50 -4.38 0.49 18.14
CA ALA A 50 -5.24 -0.69 18.09
C ALA A 50 -6.48 -0.50 18.97
N ARG A 51 -6.34 0.09 20.15
CA ARG A 51 -7.47 0.45 21.04
C ARG A 51 -8.40 1.47 20.38
N ALA A 52 -7.84 2.56 19.82
CA ALA A 52 -8.63 3.58 19.13
C ALA A 52 -9.39 3.00 17.92
N TRP A 53 -8.80 2.03 17.22
CA TRP A 53 -9.46 1.33 16.12
C TRP A 53 -10.68 0.51 16.63
N VAL A 54 -10.52 -0.20 17.75
CA VAL A 54 -11.63 -0.95 18.36
C VAL A 54 -12.73 -0.02 18.84
N ASP A 55 -12.38 1.13 19.43
CA ASP A 55 -13.35 2.15 19.86
C ASP A 55 -14.16 2.71 18.65
N GLU A 56 -13.51 2.88 17.50
CA GLU A 56 -14.15 3.39 16.28
C GLU A 56 -15.06 2.35 15.60
N PHE A 57 -14.59 1.10 15.46
CA PHE A 57 -15.30 0.08 14.67
C PHE A 57 -16.18 -0.84 15.51
N GLY A 58 -15.97 -0.90 16.83
CA GLY A 58 -16.79 -1.66 17.79
C GLY A 58 -16.72 -3.17 17.59
N ALA A 59 -17.70 -3.90 18.13
CA ALA A 59 -17.87 -5.30 17.82
C ALA A 59 -18.26 -5.48 16.34
N PRO A 60 -17.64 -6.43 15.62
CA PRO A 60 -16.87 -7.58 16.10
C PRO A 60 -15.35 -7.36 16.23
N GLY A 61 -14.87 -6.12 16.33
CA GLY A 61 -13.45 -5.77 16.44
C GLY A 61 -12.84 -6.09 17.81
N ARG A 62 -11.61 -6.59 17.81
CA ARG A 62 -10.80 -6.85 19.00
C ARG A 62 -9.36 -6.43 18.72
N HIS A 63 -8.57 -6.20 19.78
CA HIS A 63 -7.12 -6.02 19.65
C HIS A 63 -6.37 -7.06 20.50
N ALA A 64 -5.11 -7.29 20.15
CA ALA A 64 -4.20 -8.17 20.88
C ALA A 64 -2.86 -7.47 21.14
N ALA A 65 -2.12 -7.95 22.14
CA ALA A 65 -0.84 -7.36 22.55
C ALA A 65 0.32 -7.77 21.64
N THR A 66 0.23 -8.96 21.02
CA THR A 66 1.27 -9.49 20.11
C THR A 66 0.67 -9.90 18.78
N PRO A 67 1.49 -9.97 17.69
CA PRO A 67 1.07 -10.56 16.42
C PRO A 67 0.54 -11.99 16.58
N ARG A 68 1.24 -12.81 17.37
CA ARG A 68 0.88 -14.20 17.67
C ARG A 68 -0.53 -14.32 18.26
N GLU A 69 -0.86 -13.47 19.25
CA GLU A 69 -2.19 -13.47 19.84
C GLU A 69 -3.26 -12.99 18.87
N ALA A 70 -2.94 -11.96 18.05
CA ALA A 70 -3.89 -11.40 17.10
C ALA A 70 -4.37 -12.40 16.07
N VAL A 71 -3.50 -13.31 15.65
CA VAL A 71 -3.80 -14.28 14.58
C VAL A 71 -4.42 -15.57 15.08
N ALA A 72 -4.55 -15.76 16.39
CA ALA A 72 -5.12 -16.98 16.97
C ALA A 72 -6.56 -17.20 16.49
N GLY A 73 -6.80 -18.33 15.82
CA GLY A 73 -8.09 -18.69 15.25
C GLY A 73 -8.49 -17.96 13.96
N ALA A 74 -7.61 -17.10 13.41
CA ALA A 74 -7.85 -16.46 12.12
C ALA A 74 -7.59 -17.43 10.96
N SER A 75 -8.53 -17.48 10.00
CA SER A 75 -8.36 -18.24 8.74
C SER A 75 -7.55 -17.46 7.71
N ILE A 76 -7.60 -16.13 7.78
CA ILE A 76 -6.87 -15.19 6.92
C ILE A 76 -6.26 -14.10 7.80
N VAL A 77 -4.99 -13.83 7.61
CA VAL A 77 -4.23 -12.78 8.29
C VAL A 77 -3.77 -11.76 7.27
N PHE A 78 -4.20 -10.53 7.41
CA PHE A 78 -3.74 -9.40 6.60
C PHE A 78 -2.66 -8.62 7.34
N CYS A 79 -1.66 -8.15 6.61
CA CYS A 79 -0.56 -7.34 7.16
C CYS A 79 -0.29 -6.12 6.28
N CYS A 80 -0.03 -4.95 6.89
CA CYS A 80 0.43 -3.76 6.18
C CYS A 80 1.34 -2.93 7.10
N VAL A 81 2.65 -3.10 6.96
CA VAL A 81 3.68 -2.45 7.78
C VAL A 81 4.63 -1.59 6.94
N GLY A 82 5.80 -1.19 7.45
CA GLY A 82 6.64 -0.18 6.82
C GLY A 82 7.57 -0.69 5.72
N ASN A 83 8.27 -1.79 5.96
CA ASN A 83 9.37 -2.30 5.14
C ASN A 83 9.64 -3.78 5.41
N ASP A 84 10.70 -4.33 4.80
CA ASP A 84 11.12 -5.73 4.95
C ASP A 84 11.41 -6.12 6.40
N ASP A 85 12.11 -5.27 7.16
CA ASP A 85 12.48 -5.56 8.54
C ASP A 85 11.29 -5.51 9.49
N ASP A 86 10.40 -4.52 9.32
CA ASP A 86 9.12 -4.46 10.04
C ASP A 86 8.29 -5.71 9.74
N LEU A 87 8.27 -6.17 8.49
CA LEU A 87 7.53 -7.36 8.07
C LEU A 87 8.11 -8.63 8.72
N ARG A 88 9.43 -8.83 8.68
CA ARG A 88 10.08 -9.96 9.37
C ARG A 88 9.77 -9.94 10.85
N SER A 89 9.85 -8.78 11.49
CA SER A 89 9.63 -8.63 12.94
C SER A 89 8.21 -9.00 13.38
N VAL A 90 7.21 -8.72 12.53
CA VAL A 90 5.80 -9.01 12.81
C VAL A 90 5.45 -10.48 12.50
N VAL A 91 6.16 -11.09 11.54
CA VAL A 91 5.85 -12.42 11.01
C VAL A 91 6.63 -13.52 11.73
N LEU A 92 7.92 -13.31 11.95
CA LEU A 92 8.85 -14.31 12.46
C LEU A 92 9.07 -14.18 13.97
N GLY A 93 9.72 -15.18 14.58
CA GLY A 93 9.98 -15.23 16.02
C GLY A 93 8.83 -15.81 16.84
N ASP A 94 9.06 -15.90 18.17
CA ASP A 94 8.13 -16.58 19.08
C ASP A 94 6.80 -15.85 19.25
N ASP A 95 6.80 -14.51 19.17
CA ASP A 95 5.60 -13.66 19.23
C ASP A 95 5.13 -13.24 17.84
N GLY A 96 5.76 -13.73 16.77
CA GLY A 96 5.40 -13.47 15.39
C GLY A 96 4.13 -14.17 14.95
N ALA A 97 3.53 -13.67 13.87
CA ALA A 97 2.26 -14.17 13.36
C ALA A 97 2.31 -15.66 13.01
N PHE A 98 3.39 -16.14 12.38
CA PHE A 98 3.49 -17.55 11.99
C PHE A 98 3.48 -18.52 13.16
N ALA A 99 3.90 -18.10 14.35
CA ALA A 99 3.85 -18.90 15.55
C ALA A 99 2.42 -19.08 16.13
N GLY A 100 1.51 -18.17 15.80
CA GLY A 100 0.11 -18.20 16.27
C GLY A 100 -0.91 -18.69 15.25
N MET A 101 -0.54 -18.80 13.98
CA MET A 101 -1.44 -19.21 12.90
C MET A 101 -1.70 -20.71 12.91
N ALA A 102 -2.93 -21.11 12.63
CA ALA A 102 -3.32 -22.50 12.44
C ALA A 102 -2.87 -23.00 11.04
N LYS A 103 -2.52 -24.29 10.95
CA LYS A 103 -2.19 -24.91 9.66
C LYS A 103 -3.31 -24.68 8.64
N GLY A 104 -2.93 -24.37 7.41
CA GLY A 104 -3.84 -24.05 6.31
C GLY A 104 -4.35 -22.61 6.31
N ALA A 105 -4.04 -21.77 7.33
CA ALA A 105 -4.36 -20.35 7.29
C ALA A 105 -3.52 -19.61 6.23
N VAL A 106 -4.05 -18.49 5.70
CA VAL A 106 -3.39 -17.68 4.67
C VAL A 106 -2.88 -16.38 5.28
N PHE A 107 -1.60 -16.08 5.10
CA PHE A 107 -1.03 -14.77 5.39
C PHE A 107 -0.99 -13.93 4.12
N VAL A 108 -1.53 -12.72 4.18
CA VAL A 108 -1.64 -11.79 3.04
C VAL A 108 -0.89 -10.51 3.39
N ASP A 109 0.23 -10.28 2.71
CA ASP A 109 1.08 -9.12 2.95
C ASP A 109 0.80 -7.98 1.98
N HIS A 110 0.24 -6.89 2.47
CA HIS A 110 -0.02 -5.66 1.72
C HIS A 110 1.12 -4.63 1.82
N THR A 111 2.18 -4.95 2.53
CA THR A 111 3.37 -4.09 2.63
C THR A 111 4.00 -3.94 1.25
N THR A 112 4.43 -2.74 0.89
CA THR A 112 5.36 -2.58 -0.23
C THR A 112 6.77 -2.93 0.27
N ALA A 113 7.23 -4.11 -0.11
CA ALA A 113 8.44 -4.78 0.34
C ALA A 113 9.25 -5.32 -0.84
N SER A 114 10.40 -5.94 -0.59
CA SER A 114 11.16 -6.61 -1.65
C SER A 114 10.47 -7.91 -2.11
N ALA A 115 10.70 -8.29 -3.37
CA ALA A 115 10.27 -9.61 -3.85
C ALA A 115 11.02 -10.75 -3.15
N ASP A 116 12.22 -10.46 -2.64
CA ASP A 116 13.02 -11.46 -1.92
C ASP A 116 12.44 -11.77 -0.55
N VAL A 117 11.99 -10.75 0.22
CA VAL A 117 11.31 -11.01 1.50
C VAL A 117 9.97 -11.73 1.29
N ALA A 118 9.25 -11.42 0.21
CA ALA A 118 8.02 -12.15 -0.12
C ALA A 118 8.30 -13.64 -0.36
N ARG A 119 9.36 -13.99 -1.10
CA ARG A 119 9.78 -15.38 -1.33
C ARG A 119 10.29 -16.05 -0.07
N GLU A 120 11.09 -15.33 0.75
CA GLU A 120 11.58 -15.79 2.05
C GLU A 120 10.41 -16.19 2.95
N LEU A 121 9.43 -15.31 3.13
CA LEU A 121 8.29 -15.55 4.00
C LEU A 121 7.32 -16.59 3.44
N SER A 122 7.15 -16.66 2.11
CA SER A 122 6.40 -17.73 1.47
C SER A 122 6.99 -19.10 1.78
N LYS A 123 8.31 -19.26 1.67
CA LYS A 123 9.00 -20.50 2.04
C LYS A 123 8.81 -20.83 3.53
N ALA A 124 9.03 -19.84 4.42
CA ALA A 124 8.86 -20.01 5.86
C ALA A 124 7.41 -20.36 6.25
N ALA A 125 6.41 -19.86 5.53
CA ALA A 125 5.01 -20.21 5.69
C ALA A 125 4.76 -21.68 5.32
N LEU A 126 5.22 -22.10 4.15
CA LEU A 126 5.05 -23.50 3.66
C LEU A 126 5.66 -24.52 4.61
N GLU A 127 6.83 -24.25 5.18
CA GLU A 127 7.49 -25.12 6.18
C GLU A 127 6.64 -25.33 7.44
N ARG A 128 5.69 -24.41 7.71
CA ARG A 128 4.75 -24.46 8.84
C ARG A 128 3.35 -24.94 8.45
N GLY A 129 3.16 -25.29 7.18
CA GLY A 129 1.86 -25.69 6.62
C GLY A 129 0.89 -24.52 6.48
N LEU A 130 1.41 -23.30 6.33
CA LEU A 130 0.66 -22.07 6.05
C LEU A 130 0.72 -21.74 4.56
N GLN A 131 -0.15 -20.81 4.12
CA GLN A 131 -0.11 -20.22 2.80
C GLN A 131 0.32 -18.75 2.90
N PHE A 132 0.98 -18.22 1.87
CA PHE A 132 1.44 -16.83 1.81
C PHE A 132 1.07 -16.20 0.47
N ILE A 133 0.55 -14.96 0.52
CA ILE A 133 0.27 -14.12 -0.65
C ILE A 133 0.92 -12.76 -0.43
N ASP A 134 1.83 -12.35 -1.31
CA ASP A 134 2.26 -10.97 -1.39
C ASP A 134 1.24 -10.16 -2.20
N ALA A 135 0.74 -9.10 -1.63
CA ALA A 135 -0.44 -8.40 -2.11
C ALA A 135 -0.37 -6.88 -1.95
N PRO A 136 0.74 -6.22 -2.36
CA PRO A 136 0.86 -4.77 -2.26
C PRO A 136 -0.27 -4.07 -3.01
N VAL A 137 -0.56 -2.83 -2.58
CA VAL A 137 -1.74 -2.09 -3.02
C VAL A 137 -1.38 -0.79 -3.75
N SER A 138 -2.30 -0.33 -4.60
CA SER A 138 -2.27 0.99 -5.23
C SER A 138 -3.62 1.69 -5.04
N GLY A 139 -3.60 3.04 -4.92
CA GLY A 139 -4.77 3.88 -4.67
C GLY A 139 -4.57 4.89 -3.53
N GLY A 140 -3.47 4.75 -2.77
CA GLY A 140 -3.11 5.65 -1.67
C GLY A 140 -4.14 5.66 -0.54
N GLN A 141 -4.00 6.62 0.38
CA GLN A 141 -4.88 6.76 1.54
C GLN A 141 -6.36 6.92 1.13
N ALA A 142 -6.64 7.72 0.11
CA ALA A 142 -8.00 7.91 -0.38
C ALA A 142 -8.61 6.59 -0.90
N GLY A 143 -7.83 5.78 -1.63
CA GLY A 143 -8.27 4.46 -2.08
C GLY A 143 -8.55 3.52 -0.91
N ALA A 144 -7.73 3.55 0.14
CA ALA A 144 -7.97 2.76 1.35
C ALA A 144 -9.26 3.21 2.08
N GLN A 145 -9.44 4.51 2.27
CA GLN A 145 -10.63 5.07 2.92
C GLN A 145 -11.92 4.80 2.15
N ASN A 146 -11.85 4.78 0.82
CA ASN A 146 -13.01 4.51 -0.05
C ASN A 146 -13.24 3.00 -0.29
N GLY A 147 -12.38 2.12 0.21
CA GLY A 147 -12.43 0.69 -0.13
C GLY A 147 -12.23 0.42 -1.62
N ALA A 148 -11.43 1.22 -2.30
CA ALA A 148 -11.27 1.21 -3.76
C ALA A 148 -9.84 0.94 -4.20
N LEU A 149 -9.08 0.17 -3.41
CA LEU A 149 -7.71 -0.20 -3.73
C LEU A 149 -7.62 -1.17 -4.91
N THR A 150 -6.51 -1.12 -5.62
CA THR A 150 -6.08 -2.17 -6.54
C THR A 150 -5.03 -3.02 -5.83
N VAL A 151 -5.24 -4.33 -5.76
CA VAL A 151 -4.38 -5.30 -5.08
C VAL A 151 -3.68 -6.17 -6.10
N MET A 152 -2.35 -6.20 -6.06
CA MET A 152 -1.50 -6.97 -6.96
C MET A 152 -0.98 -8.20 -6.20
N CYS A 153 -1.49 -9.39 -6.52
CA CYS A 153 -1.17 -10.60 -5.75
C CYS A 153 -0.14 -11.47 -6.44
N GLY A 154 0.76 -12.04 -5.63
CA GLY A 154 1.66 -13.13 -6.01
C GLY A 154 1.53 -14.27 -5.00
N GLY A 155 1.47 -15.53 -5.47
CA GLY A 155 1.40 -16.72 -4.64
C GLY A 155 0.57 -17.84 -5.22
N ASP A 156 0.13 -18.77 -4.36
CA ASP A 156 -0.67 -19.92 -4.74
C ASP A 156 -2.10 -19.54 -5.17
N ALA A 157 -2.59 -20.13 -6.25
CA ALA A 157 -3.90 -19.82 -6.82
C ALA A 157 -5.07 -20.22 -5.89
N ALA A 158 -4.97 -21.34 -5.19
CA ALA A 158 -6.02 -21.77 -4.27
C ALA A 158 -6.07 -20.89 -3.01
N ALA A 159 -4.92 -20.43 -2.53
CA ALA A 159 -4.84 -19.43 -1.47
C ALA A 159 -5.43 -18.08 -1.92
N PHE A 160 -5.12 -17.67 -3.15
CA PHE A 160 -5.68 -16.45 -3.75
C PHE A 160 -7.21 -16.52 -3.86
N ASP A 161 -7.78 -17.62 -4.34
CA ASP A 161 -9.24 -17.77 -4.47
C ASP A 161 -9.96 -17.65 -3.12
N ARG A 162 -9.31 -18.05 -2.03
CA ARG A 162 -9.85 -17.93 -0.67
C ARG A 162 -9.84 -16.48 -0.16
N ILE A 163 -8.81 -15.71 -0.48
CA ILE A 163 -8.66 -14.34 0.04
C ILE A 163 -9.38 -13.29 -0.81
N LYS A 164 -9.55 -13.54 -2.11
CA LYS A 164 -10.12 -12.59 -3.06
C LYS A 164 -11.49 -12.02 -2.64
N PRO A 165 -12.49 -12.85 -2.26
CA PRO A 165 -13.80 -12.35 -1.85
C PRO A 165 -13.75 -11.53 -0.56
N VAL A 166 -12.83 -11.84 0.36
CA VAL A 166 -12.65 -11.11 1.62
C VAL A 166 -11.94 -9.77 1.37
N ALA A 167 -10.88 -9.77 0.55
CA ALA A 167 -10.14 -8.56 0.18
C ALA A 167 -10.98 -7.57 -0.64
N ALA A 168 -12.04 -8.01 -1.32
CA ALA A 168 -13.01 -7.15 -2.01
C ALA A 168 -13.69 -6.14 -1.08
N ALA A 169 -13.67 -6.35 0.25
CA ALA A 169 -14.17 -5.39 1.21
C ALA A 169 -13.46 -4.03 1.13
N PHE A 170 -12.16 -4.00 0.85
CA PHE A 170 -11.34 -2.77 0.76
C PHE A 170 -10.75 -2.51 -0.63
N ALA A 171 -11.09 -3.34 -1.62
CA ALA A 171 -10.52 -3.25 -2.96
C ALA A 171 -11.61 -3.19 -4.04
N ARG A 172 -11.31 -2.53 -5.15
CA ARG A 172 -12.09 -2.56 -6.40
C ARG A 172 -11.58 -3.62 -7.38
N ALA A 173 -10.31 -4.01 -7.24
CA ALA A 173 -9.68 -5.03 -8.07
C ALA A 173 -8.65 -5.82 -7.26
N VAL A 174 -8.71 -7.15 -7.33
CA VAL A 174 -7.77 -8.07 -6.70
C VAL A 174 -7.35 -9.07 -7.77
N THR A 175 -6.06 -9.07 -8.14
CA THR A 175 -5.57 -9.83 -9.29
C THR A 175 -4.33 -10.64 -8.94
N LEU A 176 -4.33 -11.93 -9.23
CA LEU A 176 -3.17 -12.81 -9.16
C LEU A 176 -2.32 -12.59 -10.42
N LEU A 177 -1.04 -12.31 -10.24
CA LEU A 177 -0.10 -11.95 -11.31
C LEU A 177 1.00 -12.98 -11.53
N GLY A 178 1.12 -13.95 -10.66
CA GLY A 178 2.10 -15.03 -10.74
C GLY A 178 2.39 -15.67 -9.39
N GLU A 179 3.52 -16.33 -9.29
CA GLU A 179 4.03 -16.94 -8.05
C GLU A 179 4.43 -15.89 -7.01
N SER A 180 4.82 -16.34 -5.82
CA SER A 180 5.27 -15.46 -4.72
C SER A 180 6.38 -14.50 -5.15
N GLY A 181 6.20 -13.22 -4.84
CA GLY A 181 7.02 -12.09 -5.28
C GLY A 181 6.47 -11.37 -6.51
N ALA A 182 5.54 -11.96 -7.28
CA ALA A 182 4.98 -11.32 -8.47
C ALA A 182 4.15 -10.06 -8.14
N GLY A 183 3.46 -10.04 -7.00
CA GLY A 183 2.75 -8.86 -6.52
C GLY A 183 3.70 -7.71 -6.23
N GLN A 184 4.82 -7.98 -5.52
CA GLN A 184 5.84 -6.97 -5.23
C GLN A 184 6.51 -6.44 -6.51
N LEU A 185 6.85 -7.33 -7.46
CA LEU A 185 7.39 -6.92 -8.76
C LEU A 185 6.40 -6.04 -9.54
N ALA A 186 5.11 -6.40 -9.56
CA ALA A 186 4.07 -5.57 -10.16
C ALA A 186 3.94 -4.20 -9.48
N LYS A 187 4.08 -4.15 -8.14
CA LYS A 187 4.14 -2.88 -7.41
C LYS A 187 5.36 -2.05 -7.79
N MET A 188 6.52 -2.65 -8.02
CA MET A 188 7.71 -1.95 -8.52
C MET A 188 7.46 -1.34 -9.90
N VAL A 189 6.82 -2.07 -10.82
CA VAL A 189 6.39 -1.54 -12.13
C VAL A 189 5.47 -0.32 -11.96
N ASN A 190 4.49 -0.40 -11.04
CA ASN A 190 3.62 0.74 -10.72
C ASN A 190 4.42 1.94 -10.21
N GLN A 191 5.41 1.75 -9.33
CA GLN A 191 6.20 2.85 -8.76
C GLN A 191 7.14 3.48 -9.79
N ILE A 192 7.72 2.69 -10.70
CA ILE A 192 8.48 3.21 -11.87
C ILE A 192 7.62 4.16 -12.69
N ALA A 193 6.41 3.72 -13.06
CA ALA A 193 5.48 4.50 -13.86
C ALA A 193 5.08 5.81 -13.14
N ILE A 194 4.73 5.74 -11.84
CA ILE A 194 4.35 6.92 -11.05
C ILE A 194 5.51 7.91 -10.93
N ALA A 195 6.74 7.46 -10.68
CA ALA A 195 7.90 8.33 -10.54
C ALA A 195 8.11 9.21 -11.77
N GLY A 196 8.16 8.58 -12.95
CA GLY A 196 8.34 9.31 -14.20
C GLY A 196 7.17 10.25 -14.52
N LEU A 197 5.95 9.79 -14.26
CA LEU A 197 4.74 10.56 -14.52
C LEU A 197 4.65 11.81 -13.63
N VAL A 198 4.93 11.71 -12.34
CA VAL A 198 4.88 12.85 -11.42
C VAL A 198 5.97 13.87 -11.74
N GLN A 199 7.18 13.42 -12.13
CA GLN A 199 8.24 14.33 -12.59
C GLN A 199 7.82 15.05 -13.86
N GLY A 200 7.32 14.34 -14.87
CA GLY A 200 6.86 14.97 -16.12
C GLY A 200 5.72 15.97 -15.89
N LEU A 201 4.77 15.66 -15.01
CA LEU A 201 3.70 16.58 -14.64
C LEU A 201 4.23 17.82 -13.90
N SER A 202 5.23 17.65 -13.03
CA SER A 202 5.90 18.76 -12.33
C SER A 202 6.56 19.72 -13.32
N GLU A 203 7.29 19.19 -14.29
CA GLU A 203 7.93 19.99 -15.34
C GLU A 203 6.90 20.70 -16.22
N ALA A 204 5.83 20.00 -16.62
CA ALA A 204 4.77 20.59 -17.44
C ALA A 204 4.09 21.77 -16.74
N ILE A 205 3.76 21.64 -15.44
CA ILE A 205 3.16 22.72 -14.66
C ILE A 205 4.15 23.89 -14.51
N ALA A 206 5.40 23.61 -14.13
CA ALA A 206 6.41 24.66 -13.96
C ALA A 206 6.69 25.41 -15.28
N PHE A 207 6.80 24.71 -16.40
CA PHE A 207 6.95 25.29 -17.73
C PHE A 207 5.77 26.21 -18.09
N GLY A 208 4.54 25.73 -17.93
CA GLY A 208 3.36 26.53 -18.24
C GLY A 208 3.22 27.79 -17.38
N GLN A 209 3.54 27.70 -16.07
CA GLN A 209 3.57 28.85 -15.19
C GLN A 209 4.58 29.91 -15.65
N ARG A 210 5.79 29.50 -16.04
CA ARG A 210 6.83 30.42 -16.57
C ARG A 210 6.45 31.01 -17.93
N ALA A 211 5.67 30.27 -18.74
CA ALA A 211 5.12 30.75 -20.00
C ALA A 211 3.90 31.68 -19.84
N GLY A 212 3.46 31.96 -18.60
CA GLY A 212 2.34 32.84 -18.32
C GLY A 212 0.95 32.21 -18.58
N LEU A 213 0.86 30.88 -18.66
CA LEU A 213 -0.41 30.18 -18.89
C LEU A 213 -1.23 30.03 -17.57
N ASP A 214 -2.55 30.10 -17.67
CA ASP A 214 -3.41 29.61 -16.61
C ASP A 214 -3.37 28.09 -16.54
N MET A 215 -2.55 27.56 -15.64
CA MET A 215 -2.34 26.12 -15.51
C MET A 215 -3.59 25.35 -15.07
N ARG A 216 -4.59 25.99 -14.44
CA ARG A 216 -5.86 25.32 -14.13
C ARG A 216 -6.62 25.02 -15.41
N ALA A 217 -6.75 26.03 -16.28
CA ALA A 217 -7.40 25.89 -17.58
C ALA A 217 -6.63 24.91 -18.48
N VAL A 218 -5.27 24.95 -18.47
CA VAL A 218 -4.43 24.03 -19.27
C VAL A 218 -4.68 22.59 -18.82
N LEU A 219 -4.62 22.29 -17.51
CA LEU A 219 -4.82 20.91 -17.01
C LEU A 219 -6.23 20.39 -17.29
N GLU A 220 -7.25 21.28 -17.26
CA GLU A 220 -8.62 20.90 -17.61
C GLU A 220 -8.75 20.47 -19.09
N VAL A 221 -8.02 21.12 -19.99
CA VAL A 221 -8.02 20.79 -21.42
C VAL A 221 -7.23 19.51 -21.68
N ILE A 222 -5.96 19.46 -21.25
CA ILE A 222 -5.09 18.30 -21.54
C ILE A 222 -5.48 17.04 -20.79
N GLY A 223 -6.21 17.18 -19.67
CA GLY A 223 -6.79 16.07 -18.91
C GLY A 223 -7.89 15.32 -19.66
N LYS A 224 -8.39 15.85 -20.79
CA LYS A 224 -9.35 15.16 -21.69
C LYS A 224 -8.64 14.44 -22.86
N GLY A 225 -7.32 14.54 -22.94
CA GLY A 225 -6.51 13.99 -24.01
C GLY A 225 -5.52 12.91 -23.53
N ALA A 226 -4.57 12.59 -24.40
CA ALA A 226 -3.59 11.52 -24.16
C ALA A 226 -2.64 11.75 -22.98
N ALA A 227 -2.51 12.98 -22.48
CA ALA A 227 -1.69 13.31 -21.32
C ALA A 227 -2.39 13.08 -19.97
N GLN A 228 -3.69 12.71 -19.98
CA GLN A 228 -4.46 12.45 -18.77
C GLN A 228 -3.79 11.39 -17.90
N SER A 229 -3.87 11.60 -16.60
CA SER A 229 -3.44 10.62 -15.60
C SER A 229 -4.13 10.85 -14.26
N TRP A 230 -4.19 9.80 -13.44
CA TRP A 230 -4.69 9.93 -12.08
C TRP A 230 -3.96 11.03 -11.28
N GLN A 231 -2.66 11.18 -11.50
CA GLN A 231 -1.85 12.21 -10.82
C GLN A 231 -2.26 13.61 -11.28
N MET A 232 -2.51 13.81 -12.57
CA MET A 232 -3.01 15.09 -13.09
C MET A 232 -4.36 15.45 -12.46
N ASP A 233 -5.30 14.51 -12.43
CA ASP A 233 -6.66 14.74 -11.91
C ASP A 233 -6.68 15.02 -10.41
N ASN A 234 -5.85 14.30 -9.65
CA ASN A 234 -5.90 14.32 -8.17
C ASN A 234 -4.77 15.14 -7.51
N ARG A 235 -3.75 15.55 -8.26
CA ARG A 235 -2.59 16.29 -7.75
C ARG A 235 -2.32 17.60 -8.49
N GLY A 236 -2.71 17.73 -9.75
CA GLY A 236 -2.40 18.91 -10.54
C GLY A 236 -2.78 20.23 -9.87
N LYS A 237 -4.00 20.29 -9.32
CA LYS A 237 -4.47 21.48 -8.60
C LYS A 237 -3.63 21.81 -7.35
N THR A 238 -3.35 20.83 -6.53
CA THR A 238 -2.57 21.01 -5.29
C THR A 238 -1.10 21.34 -5.57
N MET A 239 -0.54 20.82 -6.68
CA MET A 239 0.80 21.18 -7.17
C MET A 239 0.87 22.66 -7.57
N ILE A 240 -0.13 23.18 -8.26
CA ILE A 240 -0.25 24.60 -8.60
C ILE A 240 -0.35 25.45 -7.32
N GLU A 241 -1.11 25.00 -6.33
CA GLU A 241 -1.34 25.69 -5.05
C GLU A 241 -0.17 25.54 -4.05
N GLY A 242 0.81 24.66 -4.32
CA GLY A 242 1.93 24.40 -3.40
C GLY A 242 1.53 23.68 -2.10
N LYS A 243 0.49 22.82 -2.15
CA LYS A 243 -0.02 22.08 -1.00
C LYS A 243 0.37 20.60 -1.10
N PHE A 244 1.01 20.06 -0.06
CA PHE A 244 1.60 18.72 -0.07
C PHE A 244 1.39 17.92 1.22
N ASP A 245 0.66 18.43 2.22
CA ASP A 245 0.46 17.79 3.53
C ASP A 245 -0.63 16.69 3.48
N PHE A 246 -0.49 15.73 2.57
CA PHE A 246 -1.41 14.62 2.37
C PHE A 246 -0.77 13.51 1.55
N GLY A 247 -1.52 12.44 1.32
CA GLY A 247 -1.23 11.43 0.32
C GLY A 247 -0.08 10.49 0.68
N PHE A 248 0.88 10.34 -0.24
CA PHE A 248 1.96 9.37 -0.17
C PHE A 248 3.31 10.06 0.04
N ALA A 249 3.87 9.88 1.24
CA ALA A 249 5.08 10.59 1.66
C ALA A 249 6.31 10.27 0.80
N VAL A 250 7.15 11.28 0.57
CA VAL A 250 8.43 11.18 -0.15
C VAL A 250 9.33 10.09 0.45
N ASP A 251 9.41 9.94 1.78
CA ASP A 251 10.19 8.87 2.42
C ASP A 251 9.78 7.48 1.95
N TRP A 252 8.47 7.23 1.83
CA TRP A 252 7.98 5.93 1.34
C TRP A 252 8.22 5.74 -0.14
N MET A 253 8.11 6.81 -0.94
CA MET A 253 8.43 6.72 -2.37
C MET A 253 9.92 6.42 -2.57
N ARG A 254 10.81 7.06 -1.83
CA ARG A 254 12.25 6.76 -1.91
C ARG A 254 12.59 5.33 -1.48
N LYS A 255 11.93 4.84 -0.41
CA LYS A 255 12.03 3.41 -0.06
C LYS A 255 11.61 2.52 -1.23
N ASP A 256 10.47 2.81 -1.85
CA ASP A 256 9.94 2.00 -2.95
C ASP A 256 10.88 2.05 -4.18
N LEU A 257 11.42 3.23 -4.53
CA LEU A 257 12.37 3.36 -5.63
C LEU A 257 13.71 2.68 -5.32
N GLY A 258 14.15 2.66 -4.05
CA GLY A 258 15.28 1.87 -3.61
C GLY A 258 15.10 0.38 -3.89
N LEU A 259 13.93 -0.19 -3.55
CA LEU A 259 13.58 -1.58 -3.88
C LEU A 259 13.62 -1.84 -5.39
N VAL A 260 13.11 -0.89 -6.20
CA VAL A 260 13.18 -0.97 -7.67
C VAL A 260 14.61 -1.01 -8.17
N LEU A 261 15.47 -0.11 -7.67
CA LEU A 261 16.87 -0.01 -8.10
C LEU A 261 17.68 -1.26 -7.74
N ASP A 262 17.43 -1.84 -6.56
CA ASP A 262 18.10 -3.07 -6.14
C ASP A 262 17.61 -4.28 -6.96
N GLU A 263 16.32 -4.38 -7.23
CA GLU A 263 15.78 -5.41 -8.12
C GLU A 263 16.30 -5.25 -9.56
N ALA A 264 16.41 -4.02 -10.06
CA ALA A 264 16.94 -3.74 -11.40
C ALA A 264 18.42 -4.18 -11.54
N LYS A 265 19.24 -4.00 -10.49
CA LYS A 265 20.61 -4.53 -10.46
C LYS A 265 20.61 -6.07 -10.54
N ARG A 266 19.69 -6.73 -9.86
CA ARG A 266 19.59 -8.18 -9.80
C ARG A 266 19.12 -8.81 -11.11
N ASN A 267 18.12 -8.20 -11.77
CA ASN A 267 17.51 -8.74 -12.99
C ASN A 267 18.07 -8.15 -14.30
N GLY A 268 19.00 -7.16 -14.21
CA GLY A 268 19.63 -6.52 -15.35
C GLY A 268 18.80 -5.44 -16.04
N ALA A 269 17.65 -5.04 -15.47
CA ALA A 269 16.81 -3.99 -16.05
C ALA A 269 17.48 -2.61 -15.99
N ARG A 270 17.24 -1.78 -17.01
CA ARG A 270 17.75 -0.40 -17.05
C ARG A 270 16.63 0.57 -16.73
N VAL A 271 16.76 1.30 -15.61
CA VAL A 271 15.75 2.22 -15.08
C VAL A 271 16.31 3.63 -14.83
N PRO A 272 16.91 4.29 -15.87
CA PRO A 272 17.63 5.56 -15.68
C PRO A 272 16.73 6.69 -15.18
N VAL A 273 15.48 6.79 -15.65
CA VAL A 273 14.54 7.82 -15.19
C VAL A 273 14.18 7.61 -13.71
N THR A 274 13.95 6.37 -13.29
CA THR A 274 13.66 6.05 -11.89
C THR A 274 14.81 6.44 -10.96
N ALA A 275 16.06 6.14 -11.37
CA ALA A 275 17.24 6.50 -10.60
C ALA A 275 17.42 8.02 -10.48
N LEU A 276 17.15 8.75 -11.56
CA LEU A 276 17.20 10.22 -11.55
C LEU A 276 16.12 10.81 -10.65
N VAL A 277 14.88 10.31 -10.76
CA VAL A 277 13.76 10.81 -9.94
C VAL A 277 13.95 10.48 -8.46
N ASP A 278 14.59 9.35 -8.10
CA ASP A 278 14.95 9.09 -6.70
C ASP A 278 15.90 10.17 -6.15
N GLN A 279 16.90 10.62 -6.94
CA GLN A 279 17.78 11.73 -6.53
C GLN A 279 16.99 13.03 -6.37
N PHE A 280 16.02 13.30 -7.23
CA PHE A 280 15.16 14.47 -7.10
C PHE A 280 14.32 14.43 -5.82
N TYR A 281 13.83 13.27 -5.41
CA TYR A 281 13.18 13.12 -4.10
C TYR A 281 14.16 13.30 -2.93
N ALA A 282 15.45 12.96 -3.09
CA ALA A 282 16.46 13.27 -2.08
C ALA A 282 16.58 14.78 -1.84
N ASP A 283 16.54 15.60 -2.91
CA ASP A 283 16.55 17.07 -2.78
C ASP A 283 15.30 17.56 -2.02
N VAL A 284 14.14 16.98 -2.28
CA VAL A 284 12.91 17.32 -1.53
C VAL A 284 13.05 16.96 -0.04
N GLN A 285 13.65 15.82 0.30
CA GLN A 285 13.94 15.45 1.70
C GLN A 285 14.88 16.46 2.36
N GLN A 286 15.98 16.84 1.67
CA GLN A 286 16.94 17.85 2.19
C GLN A 286 16.27 19.20 2.45
N SER A 287 15.23 19.53 1.71
CA SER A 287 14.43 20.75 1.89
C SER A 287 13.35 20.62 2.97
N GLY A 288 13.34 19.54 3.77
CA GLY A 288 12.38 19.31 4.85
C GLY A 288 11.07 18.64 4.40
N GLY A 289 11.01 18.15 3.16
CA GLY A 289 9.79 17.57 2.55
C GLY A 289 9.64 16.08 2.73
N GLN A 290 10.30 15.44 3.72
CA GLN A 290 10.26 13.97 3.91
C GLN A 290 8.83 13.41 4.02
N ARG A 291 7.92 14.18 4.64
CA ARG A 291 6.53 13.79 4.85
C ARG A 291 5.54 14.34 3.83
N TRP A 292 6.02 15.19 2.90
CA TRP A 292 5.18 15.72 1.83
C TRP A 292 4.77 14.64 0.84
N ASP A 293 3.63 14.86 0.18
CA ASP A 293 3.16 14.00 -0.92
C ASP A 293 4.17 13.99 -2.08
N THR A 294 4.27 12.88 -2.78
CA THR A 294 5.18 12.71 -3.93
C THR A 294 5.07 13.80 -4.99
N SER A 295 3.92 14.45 -5.11
CA SER A 295 3.72 15.60 -6.01
C SER A 295 4.56 16.84 -5.66
N SER A 296 5.22 16.84 -4.51
CA SER A 296 6.16 17.89 -4.07
C SER A 296 7.42 17.99 -4.92
N LEU A 297 7.69 17.08 -5.86
CA LEU A 297 8.78 17.19 -6.86
C LEU A 297 8.78 18.56 -7.56
N ILE A 298 7.62 19.17 -7.77
CA ILE A 298 7.48 20.50 -8.39
C ILE A 298 8.20 21.60 -7.60
N THR A 299 8.41 21.44 -6.29
CA THR A 299 9.09 22.45 -5.46
C THR A 299 10.52 22.71 -5.88
N ARG A 300 11.16 21.75 -6.54
CA ARG A 300 12.53 21.86 -7.08
C ARG A 300 12.62 22.73 -8.34
N LEU A 301 11.50 23.03 -8.98
CA LEU A 301 11.42 23.70 -10.28
C LEU A 301 10.98 25.19 -10.16
N LYS A 302 10.83 25.67 -8.92
CA LYS A 302 10.43 27.04 -8.61
C LYS A 302 11.61 28.00 -8.61
#